data_4b2f08e90acb8ece685a6a35cf54a157
#
_entry.id   4b2f08e90acb8ece685a6a35cf54a157
#
_cell.length_a   1.000
_cell.length_b   1.000
_cell.length_c   1.000
_cell.angle_alpha   90.00
_cell.angle_beta   90.00
_cell.angle_gamma   90.00
#
_symmetry.space_group_name_H-M   'P 1'
#
loop_
_entity.id
_entity.type
_entity.pdbx_description
1 polymer ?
#
loop_
_entity_poly.entity_id
_entity_poly.type
_entity_poly.pdbx_seq_one_letter_code
_entity_poly.pdbx_strand_id
1 'polypeptide(L)'
;MKLIAQVKLVVTPEQSVALTETLESANALCNGLSEWAWDNKVFGKYAIQTARYHQVRAESGLTAQVVIRCIAKVANSYKTAFTLHKEHVKRTERTNKNRAVKGLPPKELPVMEACKFRAHGSIAYDDRILNWYVAKQQVSVWTTQGRLKLPFVCGDFQKRLLASQQGESDLVYRNGKWFLLAVCEVENPPLKEVDGFLGVDLGIVQLATDSEGHSYTGAKCMALRRRVKKHCASLQKKGTKKAVRRLQKQSRRQSRYSTWLNHNISKNIVRSAVQSRKAIAMENLEGIRERVSALRRELRWQIGNWSFAQLQGFVSYKARLQGVPVAFVSAPYTSQTCSACGHCERANRKSQSDFHCIQCGFQTNADYNAARNIACRGLEARASLN
;
A
#
# COMPACT_ATOMS: atom_id res chain seq x y z
N MET A 1 -14.58 7.43 -5.33
CA MET A 1 -13.22 7.19 -4.80
C MET A 1 -12.22 7.04 -5.91
N LYS A 2 -10.92 7.35 -5.63
CA LYS A 2 -9.88 7.19 -6.64
C LYS A 2 -9.25 5.80 -6.56
N LEU A 3 -9.23 5.09 -7.69
CA LEU A 3 -8.56 3.80 -7.87
C LEU A 3 -7.51 3.92 -8.98
N ILE A 4 -6.54 3.02 -8.96
CA ILE A 4 -5.48 2.97 -9.99
C ILE A 4 -5.70 1.76 -10.88
N ALA A 5 -5.91 2.00 -12.18
CA ALA A 5 -5.87 0.96 -13.18
C ALA A 5 -4.44 0.83 -13.71
N GLN A 6 -3.79 -0.30 -13.42
CA GLN A 6 -2.48 -0.60 -13.98
C GLN A 6 -2.65 -1.42 -15.25
N VAL A 7 -2.14 -0.90 -16.37
CA VAL A 7 -2.08 -1.61 -17.65
C VAL A 7 -0.64 -1.83 -18.09
N LYS A 8 -0.38 -2.93 -18.79
CA LYS A 8 0.93 -3.22 -19.37
C LYS A 8 0.93 -2.79 -20.83
N LEU A 9 1.90 -1.95 -21.23
CA LEU A 9 2.11 -1.59 -22.63
C LEU A 9 2.81 -2.72 -23.38
N VAL A 10 2.40 -2.93 -24.63
CA VAL A 10 3.08 -3.79 -25.59
C VAL A 10 3.87 -2.88 -26.51
N VAL A 11 5.20 -2.95 -26.42
CA VAL A 11 6.10 -2.03 -27.10
C VAL A 11 7.13 -2.81 -27.93
N THR A 12 7.51 -2.26 -29.09
CA THR A 12 8.66 -2.74 -29.87
C THR A 12 9.97 -2.28 -29.22
N PRO A 13 11.14 -2.82 -29.62
CA PRO A 13 12.42 -2.34 -29.13
C PRO A 13 12.63 -0.84 -29.41
N GLU A 14 12.28 -0.34 -30.60
CA GLU A 14 12.41 1.07 -31.02
C GLU A 14 11.50 1.98 -30.17
N GLN A 15 10.24 1.57 -29.96
CA GLN A 15 9.31 2.28 -29.09
C GLN A 15 9.81 2.32 -27.64
N SER A 16 10.44 1.24 -27.17
CA SER A 16 11.04 1.19 -25.84
C SER A 16 12.20 2.16 -25.71
N VAL A 17 13.02 2.37 -26.75
CA VAL A 17 14.08 3.37 -26.77
C VAL A 17 13.49 4.76 -26.64
N ALA A 18 12.50 5.13 -27.47
CA ALA A 18 11.84 6.45 -27.42
C ALA A 18 11.22 6.76 -26.06
N LEU A 19 10.57 5.77 -25.43
CA LEU A 19 10.03 5.92 -24.08
C LEU A 19 11.14 6.08 -23.02
N THR A 20 12.27 5.37 -23.17
CA THR A 20 13.40 5.46 -22.25
C THR A 20 14.04 6.83 -22.32
N GLU A 21 14.36 7.32 -23.51
CA GLU A 21 14.91 8.65 -23.74
C GLU A 21 14.01 9.75 -23.17
N THR A 22 12.70 9.58 -23.33
CA THR A 22 11.71 10.52 -22.75
C THR A 22 11.77 10.54 -21.23
N LEU A 23 11.88 9.37 -20.56
CA LEU A 23 12.03 9.31 -19.11
C LEU A 23 13.36 9.90 -18.64
N GLU A 24 14.44 9.60 -19.35
CA GLU A 24 15.79 10.09 -19.03
C GLU A 24 15.87 11.60 -19.14
N SER A 25 15.43 12.17 -20.28
CA SER A 25 15.40 13.61 -20.50
C SER A 25 14.55 14.35 -19.47
N ALA A 26 13.35 13.83 -19.17
CA ALA A 26 12.50 14.45 -18.18
C ALA A 26 13.03 14.32 -16.74
N ASN A 27 13.68 13.21 -16.39
CA ASN A 27 14.30 13.07 -15.06
C ASN A 27 15.62 13.85 -14.94
N ALA A 28 16.37 14.04 -16.02
CA ALA A 28 17.50 14.96 -16.07
C ALA A 28 17.05 16.39 -15.79
N LEU A 29 15.98 16.85 -16.46
CA LEU A 29 15.34 18.14 -16.16
C LEU A 29 14.88 18.24 -14.70
N CYS A 30 14.26 17.19 -14.14
CA CYS A 30 13.88 17.16 -12.72
C CYS A 30 15.08 17.32 -11.79
N ASN A 31 16.23 16.73 -12.11
CA ASN A 31 17.44 16.87 -11.30
C ASN A 31 17.97 18.31 -11.35
N GLY A 32 18.11 18.92 -12.53
CA GLY A 32 18.54 20.32 -12.66
C GLY A 32 17.59 21.30 -11.94
N LEU A 33 16.28 21.11 -12.10
CA LEU A 33 15.27 21.89 -11.35
C LEU A 33 15.38 21.67 -9.83
N SER A 34 15.68 20.46 -9.39
CA SER A 34 15.81 20.15 -7.97
C SER A 34 17.06 20.78 -7.35
N GLU A 35 18.19 20.73 -8.01
CA GLU A 35 19.43 21.38 -7.58
C GLU A 35 19.22 22.88 -7.47
N TRP A 36 18.68 23.51 -8.53
CA TRP A 36 18.36 24.95 -8.50
C TRP A 36 17.40 25.31 -7.38
N ALA A 37 16.32 24.52 -7.18
CA ALA A 37 15.33 24.76 -6.12
C ALA A 37 15.96 24.66 -4.73
N TRP A 38 16.89 23.72 -4.54
CA TRP A 38 17.62 23.53 -3.30
C TRP A 38 18.55 24.70 -2.98
N ASP A 39 19.31 25.15 -3.95
CA ASP A 39 20.28 26.24 -3.80
C ASP A 39 19.58 27.58 -3.54
N ASN A 40 18.47 27.84 -4.24
CA ASN A 40 17.69 29.07 -4.09
C ASN A 40 16.61 29.02 -3.00
N LYS A 41 16.43 27.87 -2.32
CA LYS A 41 15.39 27.66 -1.27
C LYS A 41 13.96 27.88 -1.76
N VAL A 42 13.71 27.56 -3.05
CA VAL A 42 12.41 27.75 -3.73
C VAL A 42 11.78 26.38 -4.02
N PHE A 43 10.74 26.00 -3.26
CA PHE A 43 10.17 24.66 -3.32
C PHE A 43 8.70 24.61 -3.81
N GLY A 44 8.06 25.76 -3.94
CA GLY A 44 6.69 25.87 -4.40
C GLY A 44 6.55 25.69 -5.90
N LYS A 45 5.54 24.92 -6.36
CA LYS A 45 5.31 24.67 -7.80
C LYS A 45 5.29 25.95 -8.63
N TYR A 46 4.47 26.91 -8.24
CA TYR A 46 4.30 28.18 -8.97
C TYR A 46 5.58 29.04 -8.93
N ALA A 47 6.26 29.10 -7.80
CA ALA A 47 7.50 29.83 -7.67
C ALA A 47 8.62 29.26 -8.56
N ILE A 48 8.78 27.94 -8.62
CA ILE A 48 9.70 27.27 -9.54
C ILE A 48 9.29 27.54 -10.99
N GLN A 49 8.00 27.47 -11.28
CA GLN A 49 7.46 27.70 -12.62
C GLN A 49 7.74 29.14 -13.09
N THR A 50 7.43 30.14 -12.28
CA THR A 50 7.70 31.56 -12.61
C THR A 50 9.19 31.81 -12.86
N ALA A 51 10.07 31.24 -12.01
CA ALA A 51 11.50 31.51 -12.09
C ALA A 51 12.21 30.75 -13.23
N ARG A 52 11.78 29.53 -13.58
CA ARG A 52 12.59 28.63 -14.42
C ARG A 52 11.88 28.14 -15.70
N TYR A 53 10.55 28.28 -15.82
CA TYR A 53 9.81 27.65 -16.93
C TYR A 53 10.32 28.04 -18.30
N HIS A 54 10.49 29.33 -18.59
CA HIS A 54 10.88 29.80 -19.92
C HIS A 54 12.28 29.31 -20.31
N GLN A 55 13.22 29.40 -19.39
CA GLN A 55 14.59 28.93 -19.61
C GLN A 55 14.63 27.43 -19.88
N VAL A 56 14.10 26.61 -18.96
CA VAL A 56 14.17 25.14 -19.11
C VAL A 56 13.33 24.63 -20.29
N ARG A 57 12.27 25.37 -20.67
CA ARG A 57 11.47 25.05 -21.86
C ARG A 57 12.28 25.26 -23.16
N ALA A 58 13.10 26.30 -23.22
CA ALA A 58 13.98 26.56 -24.37
C ALA A 58 15.13 25.53 -24.45
N GLU A 59 15.74 25.20 -23.32
CA GLU A 59 16.93 24.36 -23.25
C GLU A 59 16.64 22.85 -23.38
N SER A 60 15.49 22.36 -22.87
CA SER A 60 15.25 20.92 -22.70
C SER A 60 14.75 20.19 -23.95
N GLY A 61 14.24 20.88 -24.97
CA GLY A 61 13.55 20.27 -26.11
C GLY A 61 12.23 19.53 -25.77
N LEU A 62 11.83 19.52 -24.49
CA LEU A 62 10.60 18.89 -24.03
C LEU A 62 9.38 19.78 -24.29
N THR A 63 8.18 19.20 -24.47
CA THR A 63 6.97 19.99 -24.64
C THR A 63 6.62 20.77 -23.36
N ALA A 64 5.93 21.90 -23.50
CA ALA A 64 5.45 22.74 -22.39
C ALA A 64 4.82 21.91 -21.26
N GLN A 65 3.97 20.97 -21.62
CA GLN A 65 3.26 20.16 -20.65
C GLN A 65 4.17 19.20 -19.86
N VAL A 66 5.16 18.58 -20.51
CA VAL A 66 6.14 17.73 -19.82
C VAL A 66 6.97 18.56 -18.86
N VAL A 67 7.42 19.76 -19.25
CA VAL A 67 8.14 20.70 -18.36
C VAL A 67 7.30 21.04 -17.12
N ILE A 68 6.01 21.39 -17.31
CA ILE A 68 5.09 21.66 -16.19
C ILE A 68 4.94 20.44 -15.27
N ARG A 69 4.92 19.22 -15.82
CA ARG A 69 4.87 17.97 -15.04
C ARG A 69 6.16 17.72 -14.27
N CYS A 70 7.31 18.02 -14.85
CA CYS A 70 8.59 17.95 -14.17
C CYS A 70 8.68 18.94 -13.00
N ILE A 71 8.25 20.19 -13.19
CA ILE A 71 8.18 21.20 -12.11
C ILE A 71 7.26 20.72 -10.98
N ALA A 72 6.07 20.23 -11.32
CA ALA A 72 5.13 19.71 -10.33
C ALA A 72 5.69 18.50 -9.57
N LYS A 73 6.39 17.59 -10.26
CA LYS A 73 7.06 16.44 -9.66
C LYS A 73 8.13 16.85 -8.65
N VAL A 74 8.98 17.82 -8.99
CA VAL A 74 10.01 18.36 -8.10
C VAL A 74 9.38 18.98 -6.86
N ALA A 75 8.42 19.88 -7.03
CA ALA A 75 7.73 20.53 -5.92
C ALA A 75 7.04 19.52 -4.97
N ASN A 76 6.33 18.54 -5.51
CA ASN A 76 5.67 17.48 -4.73
C ASN A 76 6.68 16.59 -4.00
N SER A 77 7.84 16.35 -4.62
CA SER A 77 8.92 15.57 -3.98
C SER A 77 9.49 16.30 -2.78
N TYR A 78 9.74 17.61 -2.86
CA TYR A 78 10.18 18.41 -1.72
C TYR A 78 9.12 18.49 -0.63
N LYS A 79 7.84 18.70 -0.97
CA LYS A 79 6.74 18.68 0.00
C LYS A 79 6.73 17.38 0.80
N THR A 80 6.87 16.25 0.13
CA THR A 80 6.93 14.92 0.77
C THR A 80 8.21 14.76 1.59
N ALA A 81 9.36 15.16 1.04
CA ALA A 81 10.65 15.05 1.72
C ALA A 81 10.70 15.88 3.01
N PHE A 82 10.17 17.11 3.02
CA PHE A 82 10.05 17.93 4.23
C PHE A 82 9.18 17.28 5.30
N THR A 83 8.03 16.70 4.91
CA THR A 83 7.14 16.00 5.85
C THR A 83 7.85 14.81 6.47
N LEU A 84 8.46 13.95 5.66
CA LEU A 84 9.19 12.77 6.13
C LEU A 84 10.42 13.14 6.97
N HIS A 85 11.14 14.20 6.60
CA HIS A 85 12.26 14.71 7.39
C HIS A 85 11.82 15.16 8.78
N LYS A 86 10.75 15.95 8.86
CA LYS A 86 10.18 16.41 10.16
C LYS A 86 9.76 15.23 11.05
N GLU A 87 9.15 14.20 10.47
CA GLU A 87 8.79 12.97 11.20
C GLU A 87 10.05 12.21 11.66
N HIS A 88 11.07 12.13 10.80
CA HIS A 88 12.33 11.44 11.12
C HIS A 88 13.08 12.15 12.24
N VAL A 89 13.14 13.49 12.22
CA VAL A 89 13.73 14.30 13.31
C VAL A 89 13.01 14.00 14.62
N LYS A 90 11.68 14.15 14.68
CA LYS A 90 10.87 13.85 15.88
C LYS A 90 11.11 12.42 16.41
N ARG A 91 11.20 11.44 15.52
CA ARG A 91 11.47 10.05 15.88
C ARG A 91 12.88 9.87 16.45
N THR A 92 13.88 10.56 15.90
CA THR A 92 15.26 10.52 16.37
C THR A 92 15.38 11.19 17.74
N GLU A 93 14.75 12.34 17.95
CA GLU A 93 14.69 13.04 19.25
C GLU A 93 14.06 12.16 20.33
N ARG A 94 12.91 11.51 20.04
CA ARG A 94 12.28 10.55 20.95
C ARG A 94 13.22 9.37 21.27
N THR A 95 13.95 8.90 20.27
CA THR A 95 14.94 7.83 20.46
C THR A 95 16.07 8.32 21.35
N ASN A 96 16.56 9.56 21.17
CA ASN A 96 17.63 10.15 21.94
C ASN A 96 17.24 10.37 23.42
N LYS A 97 15.99 10.81 23.69
CA LYS A 97 15.46 10.84 25.05
C LYS A 97 15.55 9.47 25.75
N ASN A 98 15.13 8.41 25.06
CA ASN A 98 15.21 7.04 25.59
C ASN A 98 16.65 6.53 25.73
N ARG A 99 17.59 6.99 24.91
CA ARG A 99 19.03 6.66 24.99
C ARG A 99 19.69 7.38 26.16
N ALA A 100 19.35 8.64 26.39
CA ALA A 100 19.83 9.43 27.53
C ALA A 100 19.48 8.75 28.87
N VAL A 101 18.25 8.26 29.03
CA VAL A 101 17.84 7.49 30.23
C VAL A 101 18.69 6.22 30.43
N LYS A 102 19.26 5.67 29.34
CA LYS A 102 20.10 4.46 29.36
C LYS A 102 21.60 4.77 29.38
N GLY A 103 22.01 6.01 29.53
CA GLY A 103 23.42 6.44 29.48
C GLY A 103 24.09 6.23 28.12
N LEU A 104 23.33 6.11 27.03
CA LEU A 104 23.87 5.88 25.69
C LEU A 104 24.03 7.19 24.92
N PRO A 105 25.08 7.35 24.09
CA PRO A 105 25.28 8.55 23.30
C PRO A 105 24.11 8.82 22.35
N PRO A 106 23.75 10.09 22.09
CA PRO A 106 22.69 10.44 21.19
C PRO A 106 23.01 10.01 19.75
N LYS A 107 22.00 9.73 18.96
CA LYS A 107 22.10 9.57 17.51
C LYS A 107 22.09 10.94 16.86
N GLU A 108 22.85 11.09 15.78
CA GLU A 108 22.82 12.29 14.95
C GLU A 108 21.41 12.52 14.38
N LEU A 109 21.02 13.78 14.31
CA LEU A 109 19.76 14.16 13.65
C LEU A 109 19.92 13.99 12.14
N PRO A 110 18.87 13.55 11.44
CA PRO A 110 18.94 13.41 9.99
C PRO A 110 19.16 14.79 9.35
N VAL A 111 20.01 14.82 8.34
CA VAL A 111 20.22 16.00 7.49
C VAL A 111 19.41 15.81 6.21
N MET A 112 18.84 16.90 5.71
CA MET A 112 18.10 16.89 4.45
C MET A 112 19.03 17.29 3.30
N GLU A 113 18.89 16.58 2.19
CA GLU A 113 19.63 16.83 0.95
C GLU A 113 18.65 17.16 -0.19
N ALA A 114 19.20 17.67 -1.31
CA ALA A 114 18.44 17.87 -2.53
C ALA A 114 17.81 16.57 -3.04
N CYS A 115 16.56 16.64 -3.49
CA CYS A 115 15.86 15.48 -4.02
C CYS A 115 16.51 15.01 -5.32
N LYS A 116 16.85 13.72 -5.43
CA LYS A 116 17.46 13.11 -6.62
C LYS A 116 16.47 12.19 -7.32
N PHE A 117 16.38 12.33 -8.64
CA PHE A 117 15.49 11.54 -9.49
C PHE A 117 16.30 10.52 -10.30
N ARG A 118 15.84 9.26 -10.27
CA ARG A 118 16.47 8.20 -11.09
C ARG A 118 16.13 8.41 -12.55
N ALA A 119 17.04 8.12 -13.47
CA ALA A 119 16.86 8.28 -14.90
C ALA A 119 15.52 7.67 -15.41
N HIS A 120 15.19 6.46 -14.98
CA HIS A 120 13.95 5.79 -15.34
C HIS A 120 12.84 5.96 -14.29
N GLY A 121 12.82 7.08 -13.54
CA GLY A 121 11.74 7.43 -12.61
C GLY A 121 10.45 7.69 -13.37
N SER A 122 9.28 7.33 -12.79
CA SER A 122 7.98 7.57 -13.42
C SER A 122 7.72 9.05 -13.67
N ILE A 123 6.96 9.34 -14.73
CA ILE A 123 6.51 10.68 -15.08
C ILE A 123 5.00 10.66 -15.26
N ALA A 124 4.35 11.69 -14.73
CA ALA A 124 2.93 11.90 -14.90
C ALA A 124 2.61 12.50 -16.27
N TYR A 125 1.64 11.93 -16.93
CA TYR A 125 1.05 12.36 -18.19
C TYR A 125 -0.39 12.80 -17.96
N ASP A 126 -0.79 13.91 -18.54
CA ASP A 126 -2.18 14.34 -18.59
C ASP A 126 -2.78 14.15 -19.99
N ASP A 127 -4.02 14.57 -20.18
CA ASP A 127 -4.80 14.46 -21.41
C ASP A 127 -4.17 15.15 -22.63
N ARG A 128 -3.31 16.16 -22.44
CA ARG A 128 -2.59 16.87 -23.52
C ARG A 128 -1.47 16.04 -24.14
N ILE A 129 -0.86 15.18 -23.35
CA ILE A 129 0.31 14.38 -23.75
C ILE A 129 0.03 12.87 -23.75
N LEU A 130 -1.14 12.43 -23.28
CA LEU A 130 -1.59 11.05 -23.29
C LEU A 130 -3.08 10.94 -23.58
N ASN A 131 -3.48 10.12 -24.56
CA ASN A 131 -4.87 9.89 -24.90
C ASN A 131 -5.19 8.39 -24.85
N TRP A 132 -6.27 8.03 -24.15
CA TRP A 132 -6.73 6.66 -24.03
C TRP A 132 -7.76 6.31 -25.12
N TYR A 133 -7.56 5.20 -25.81
CA TYR A 133 -8.50 4.57 -26.75
C TYR A 133 -8.91 3.21 -26.20
N VAL A 134 -9.67 3.20 -25.09
CA VAL A 134 -9.97 2.01 -24.28
C VAL A 134 -10.65 0.92 -25.10
N ALA A 135 -11.59 1.26 -25.98
CA ALA A 135 -12.29 0.30 -26.85
C ALA A 135 -11.32 -0.46 -27.77
N LYS A 136 -10.29 0.21 -28.29
CA LYS A 136 -9.25 -0.37 -29.15
C LYS A 136 -8.08 -0.98 -28.37
N GLN A 137 -8.10 -0.92 -27.03
CA GLN A 137 -6.98 -1.28 -26.16
C GLN A 137 -5.66 -0.62 -26.59
N GLN A 138 -5.71 0.64 -26.96
CA GLN A 138 -4.58 1.46 -27.36
C GLN A 138 -4.48 2.72 -26.54
N VAL A 139 -3.29 3.27 -26.46
CA VAL A 139 -3.01 4.57 -25.86
C VAL A 139 -2.04 5.36 -26.76
N SER A 140 -2.27 6.65 -26.93
CA SER A 140 -1.33 7.55 -27.60
C SER A 140 -0.51 8.27 -26.54
N VAL A 141 0.79 8.10 -26.56
CA VAL A 141 1.74 8.66 -25.61
C VAL A 141 2.69 9.59 -26.33
N TRP A 142 2.88 10.79 -25.83
CA TRP A 142 3.91 11.70 -26.33
C TRP A 142 5.30 11.21 -25.89
N THR A 143 6.29 11.27 -26.80
CA THR A 143 7.69 11.00 -26.53
C THR A 143 8.56 12.07 -27.18
N THR A 144 9.85 12.11 -26.86
CA THR A 144 10.85 12.99 -27.50
C THR A 144 10.97 12.75 -29.01
N GLN A 145 10.59 11.57 -29.48
CA GLN A 145 10.58 11.20 -30.91
C GLN A 145 9.18 11.35 -31.56
N GLY A 146 8.23 12.03 -30.91
CA GLY A 146 6.88 12.18 -31.40
C GLY A 146 5.86 11.34 -30.63
N ARG A 147 4.60 11.30 -31.12
CA ARG A 147 3.54 10.53 -30.51
C ARG A 147 3.54 9.07 -30.98
N LEU A 148 3.54 8.15 -30.00
CA LEU A 148 3.44 6.71 -30.23
C LEU A 148 2.05 6.22 -29.89
N LYS A 149 1.44 5.43 -30.80
CA LYS A 149 0.24 4.64 -30.53
C LYS A 149 0.66 3.25 -30.06
N LEU A 150 0.38 2.93 -28.81
CA LEU A 150 0.85 1.72 -28.14
C LEU A 150 -0.34 0.85 -27.74
N PRO A 151 -0.35 -0.44 -28.11
CA PRO A 151 -1.30 -1.38 -27.55
C PRO A 151 -1.04 -1.62 -26.07
N PHE A 152 -2.09 -1.89 -25.30
CA PHE A 152 -1.95 -2.32 -23.92
C PHE A 152 -2.77 -3.57 -23.61
N VAL A 153 -2.35 -4.30 -22.57
CA VAL A 153 -3.08 -5.44 -22.04
C VAL A 153 -3.49 -5.20 -20.60
N CYS A 154 -4.73 -5.56 -20.31
CA CYS A 154 -5.29 -5.47 -18.96
C CYS A 154 -6.38 -6.53 -18.77
N GLY A 155 -6.75 -6.83 -17.51
CA GLY A 155 -7.91 -7.68 -17.21
C GLY A 155 -9.22 -6.89 -17.24
N ASP A 156 -10.35 -7.61 -17.13
CA ASP A 156 -11.69 -7.01 -17.21
C ASP A 156 -11.97 -5.97 -16.11
N PHE A 157 -11.41 -6.18 -14.93
CA PHE A 157 -11.53 -5.20 -13.85
C PHE A 157 -10.88 -3.87 -14.20
N GLN A 158 -9.64 -3.90 -14.72
CA GLN A 158 -8.94 -2.69 -15.17
C GLN A 158 -9.65 -2.03 -16.36
N LYS A 159 -10.21 -2.82 -17.27
CA LYS A 159 -10.98 -2.31 -18.40
C LYS A 159 -12.21 -1.52 -17.97
N ARG A 160 -12.93 -2.04 -16.96
CA ARG A 160 -14.05 -1.32 -16.35
C ARG A 160 -13.61 -0.04 -15.64
N LEU A 161 -12.49 -0.08 -14.91
CA LEU A 161 -11.95 1.11 -14.25
C LEU A 161 -11.55 2.19 -15.25
N LEU A 162 -10.94 1.82 -16.38
CA LEU A 162 -10.53 2.77 -17.41
C LEU A 162 -11.70 3.54 -18.05
N ALA A 163 -12.92 3.02 -17.97
CA ALA A 163 -14.12 3.76 -18.41
C ALA A 163 -14.37 5.03 -17.57
N SER A 164 -13.87 5.05 -16.32
CA SER A 164 -13.91 6.22 -15.40
C SER A 164 -12.52 6.84 -15.19
N GLN A 165 -11.63 6.71 -16.20
CA GLN A 165 -10.32 7.33 -16.14
C GLN A 165 -10.46 8.87 -16.17
N GLN A 166 -9.84 9.52 -15.18
CA GLN A 166 -9.79 10.97 -15.06
C GLN A 166 -8.43 11.40 -14.52
N GLY A 167 -7.95 12.54 -15.02
CA GLY A 167 -6.70 13.12 -14.55
C GLY A 167 -5.46 12.45 -15.10
N GLU A 168 -4.43 12.41 -14.28
CA GLU A 168 -3.08 12.00 -14.67
C GLU A 168 -2.92 10.47 -14.74
N SER A 169 -1.98 10.06 -15.59
CA SER A 169 -1.52 8.67 -15.67
C SER A 169 -0.01 8.65 -15.59
N ASP A 170 0.56 7.77 -14.75
CA ASP A 170 2.01 7.64 -14.62
C ASP A 170 2.56 6.64 -15.63
N LEU A 171 3.54 7.06 -16.45
CA LEU A 171 4.35 6.16 -17.25
C LEU A 171 5.45 5.56 -16.36
N VAL A 172 5.51 4.24 -16.29
CA VAL A 172 6.40 3.50 -15.39
C VAL A 172 7.16 2.42 -16.14
N TYR A 173 8.49 2.47 -16.04
CA TYR A 173 9.37 1.37 -16.47
C TYR A 173 9.76 0.50 -15.27
N ARG A 174 9.41 -0.78 -15.31
CA ARG A 174 9.68 -1.69 -14.20
C ARG A 174 10.02 -3.10 -14.70
N ASN A 175 11.20 -3.58 -14.34
CA ASN A 175 11.65 -4.95 -14.67
C ASN A 175 11.61 -5.28 -16.16
N GLY A 176 12.07 -4.40 -17.01
CA GLY A 176 12.07 -4.59 -18.46
C GLY A 176 10.69 -4.48 -19.11
N LYS A 177 9.69 -3.91 -18.42
CA LYS A 177 8.33 -3.77 -18.91
C LYS A 177 7.80 -2.37 -18.66
N TRP A 178 6.98 -1.91 -19.58
CA TRP A 178 6.30 -0.62 -19.53
C TRP A 178 4.89 -0.76 -19.01
N PHE A 179 4.50 0.17 -18.15
CA PHE A 179 3.16 0.23 -17.56
C PHE A 179 2.65 1.67 -17.59
N LEU A 180 1.34 1.81 -17.68
CA LEU A 180 0.63 3.03 -17.32
C LEU A 180 -0.22 2.76 -16.08
N LEU A 181 -0.14 3.68 -15.13
CA LEU A 181 -0.94 3.70 -13.91
C LEU A 181 -1.96 4.84 -14.07
N ALA A 182 -3.17 4.50 -14.50
CA ALA A 182 -4.23 5.47 -14.74
C ALA A 182 -5.02 5.73 -13.46
N VAL A 183 -5.23 6.98 -13.10
CA VAL A 183 -6.16 7.38 -12.05
C VAL A 183 -7.57 7.26 -12.59
N CYS A 184 -8.44 6.53 -11.88
CA CYS A 184 -9.83 6.31 -12.22
C CYS A 184 -10.70 6.81 -11.08
N GLU A 185 -11.67 7.67 -11.37
CA GLU A 185 -12.60 8.17 -10.37
C GLU A 185 -13.90 7.36 -10.42
N VAL A 186 -14.04 6.45 -9.47
CA VAL A 186 -15.19 5.55 -9.37
C VAL A 186 -16.18 6.14 -8.38
N GLU A 187 -17.42 6.26 -8.78
CA GLU A 187 -18.51 6.65 -7.88
C GLU A 187 -18.63 5.64 -6.73
N ASN A 188 -18.87 6.16 -5.54
CA ASN A 188 -19.19 5.29 -4.42
C ASN A 188 -20.69 4.98 -4.49
N PRO A 189 -21.09 3.71 -4.56
CA PRO A 189 -22.49 3.37 -4.40
C PRO A 189 -22.98 3.82 -3.02
N PRO A 190 -24.27 4.12 -2.85
CA PRO A 190 -24.84 4.42 -1.55
C PRO A 190 -24.59 3.26 -0.59
N LEU A 191 -24.44 3.57 0.68
CA LEU A 191 -24.29 2.55 1.70
C LEU A 191 -25.58 1.75 1.81
N LYS A 192 -25.45 0.44 1.83
CA LYS A 192 -26.58 -0.49 2.00
C LYS A 192 -27.02 -0.49 3.46
N GLU A 193 -28.30 -0.67 3.65
CA GLU A 193 -28.82 -1.05 4.96
C GLU A 193 -28.30 -2.43 5.35
N VAL A 194 -27.94 -2.57 6.61
CA VAL A 194 -27.29 -3.77 7.14
C VAL A 194 -27.96 -4.20 8.43
N ASP A 195 -28.10 -5.52 8.60
CA ASP A 195 -28.76 -6.14 9.73
C ASP A 195 -27.83 -6.36 10.94
N GLY A 196 -26.52 -6.06 10.77
CA GLY A 196 -25.53 -6.24 11.82
C GLY A 196 -24.10 -6.13 11.29
N PHE A 197 -23.13 -6.69 12.00
CA PHE A 197 -21.74 -6.69 11.62
C PHE A 197 -21.18 -8.10 11.44
N LEU A 198 -20.40 -8.28 10.39
CA LEU A 198 -19.47 -9.39 10.21
C LEU A 198 -18.14 -8.97 10.86
N GLY A 199 -17.83 -9.49 12.03
CA GLY A 199 -16.56 -9.26 12.69
C GLY A 199 -15.47 -10.09 12.03
N VAL A 200 -14.29 -9.51 11.83
CA VAL A 200 -13.13 -10.18 11.21
C VAL A 200 -11.92 -10.01 12.10
N ASP A 201 -11.47 -11.11 12.70
CA ASP A 201 -10.21 -11.20 13.41
C ASP A 201 -9.06 -11.46 12.42
N LEU A 202 -7.94 -10.73 12.57
CA LEU A 202 -6.76 -10.82 11.71
C LEU A 202 -5.58 -11.40 12.48
N GLY A 203 -5.20 -12.63 12.15
CA GLY A 203 -4.14 -13.36 12.82
C GLY A 203 -2.93 -13.72 11.94
N ILE A 204 -2.00 -14.48 12.53
CA ILE A 204 -0.78 -14.98 11.86
C ILE A 204 -0.96 -16.42 11.41
N VAL A 205 -1.61 -17.24 12.23
CA VAL A 205 -1.87 -18.67 11.95
C VAL A 205 -3.10 -18.78 11.05
N GLN A 206 -4.23 -18.26 11.49
CA GLN A 206 -5.33 -17.92 10.62
C GLN A 206 -5.15 -16.47 10.20
N LEU A 207 -5.09 -16.22 8.91
CA LEU A 207 -4.85 -14.88 8.37
C LEU A 207 -6.05 -13.96 8.54
N ALA A 208 -7.23 -14.56 8.54
CA ALA A 208 -8.49 -13.95 8.92
C ALA A 208 -9.45 -15.05 9.38
N THR A 209 -10.30 -14.74 10.36
CA THR A 209 -11.45 -15.55 10.79
C THR A 209 -12.63 -14.61 10.92
N ASP A 210 -13.77 -14.97 10.34
CA ASP A 210 -14.98 -14.16 10.46
C ASP A 210 -15.96 -14.72 11.51
N SER A 211 -16.90 -13.88 11.93
CA SER A 211 -17.91 -14.23 12.94
C SER A 211 -18.99 -15.22 12.45
N GLU A 212 -18.93 -15.66 11.19
CA GLU A 212 -19.75 -16.74 10.62
C GLU A 212 -18.99 -18.08 10.58
N GLY A 213 -17.73 -18.10 11.06
CA GLY A 213 -16.91 -19.31 11.18
C GLY A 213 -16.00 -19.60 9.99
N HIS A 214 -15.97 -18.74 8.96
CA HIS A 214 -15.03 -18.92 7.86
C HIS A 214 -13.62 -18.53 8.30
N SER A 215 -12.66 -19.41 8.05
CA SER A 215 -11.25 -19.19 8.39
C SER A 215 -10.35 -19.32 7.18
N TYR A 216 -9.33 -18.45 7.11
CA TYR A 216 -8.35 -18.39 6.03
C TYR A 216 -6.97 -18.73 6.57
N THR A 217 -6.57 -19.99 6.44
CA THR A 217 -5.30 -20.46 7.01
C THR A 217 -4.07 -19.85 6.36
N GLY A 218 -3.11 -19.46 7.20
CA GLY A 218 -1.78 -18.99 6.82
C GLY A 218 -0.73 -20.09 6.71
N ALA A 219 -1.06 -21.36 6.99
CA ALA A 219 -0.08 -22.45 7.12
C ALA A 219 0.85 -22.58 5.89
N LYS A 220 0.28 -22.64 4.68
CA LYS A 220 1.06 -22.69 3.42
C LYS A 220 1.93 -21.44 3.22
N CYS A 221 1.41 -20.26 3.58
CA CYS A 221 2.15 -19.00 3.50
C CYS A 221 3.33 -19.00 4.47
N MET A 222 3.14 -19.44 5.71
CA MET A 222 4.16 -19.51 6.73
C MET A 222 5.24 -20.55 6.39
N ALA A 223 4.87 -21.72 5.90
CA ALA A 223 5.81 -22.74 5.44
C ALA A 223 6.70 -22.20 4.30
N LEU A 224 6.10 -21.53 3.32
CA LEU A 224 6.84 -20.88 2.23
C LEU A 224 7.80 -19.81 2.77
N ARG A 225 7.35 -18.95 3.68
CA ARG A 225 8.17 -17.89 4.30
C ARG A 225 9.36 -18.44 5.07
N ARG A 226 9.17 -19.51 5.87
CA ARG A 226 10.26 -20.18 6.59
C ARG A 226 11.30 -20.75 5.62
N ARG A 227 10.87 -21.41 4.54
CA ARG A 227 11.77 -21.92 3.48
C ARG A 227 12.56 -20.80 2.83
N VAL A 228 11.87 -19.71 2.48
CA VAL A 228 12.51 -18.54 1.88
C VAL A 228 13.47 -17.85 2.84
N LYS A 229 13.16 -17.74 4.14
CA LYS A 229 14.06 -17.19 5.17
C LYS A 229 15.40 -17.93 5.18
N LYS A 230 15.37 -19.30 5.21
CA LYS A 230 16.59 -20.13 5.15
C LYS A 230 17.38 -19.88 3.86
N HIS A 231 16.71 -19.85 2.72
CA HIS A 231 17.34 -19.60 1.41
C HIS A 231 17.95 -18.19 1.32
N CYS A 232 17.23 -17.16 1.80
CA CYS A 232 17.75 -15.79 1.85
C CYS A 232 19.00 -15.68 2.73
N ALA A 233 19.03 -16.31 3.90
CA ALA A 233 20.19 -16.33 4.77
C ALA A 233 21.43 -16.97 4.08
N SER A 234 21.23 -18.06 3.35
CA SER A 234 22.28 -18.70 2.56
C SER A 234 22.80 -17.78 1.44
N LEU A 235 21.92 -17.07 0.73
CA LEU A 235 22.33 -16.13 -0.33
C LEU A 235 23.05 -14.91 0.24
N GLN A 236 22.62 -14.39 1.40
CA GLN A 236 23.26 -13.26 2.06
C GLN A 236 24.69 -13.59 2.48
N LYS A 237 24.96 -14.82 3.00
CA LYS A 237 26.33 -15.26 3.31
C LYS A 237 27.26 -15.26 2.08
N LYS A 238 26.71 -15.51 0.88
CA LYS A 238 27.54 -15.56 -0.35
C LYS A 238 27.99 -14.18 -0.83
N GLY A 239 27.25 -13.10 -0.53
CA GLY A 239 27.62 -11.70 -0.84
C GLY A 239 27.79 -11.33 -2.32
N THR A 240 27.68 -12.28 -3.26
CA THR A 240 27.95 -12.04 -4.68
C THR A 240 26.86 -11.22 -5.38
N LYS A 241 27.19 -10.49 -6.45
CA LYS A 241 26.21 -9.76 -7.30
C LYS A 241 25.08 -10.66 -7.77
N LYS A 242 25.38 -11.94 -8.11
CA LYS A 242 24.39 -12.95 -8.52
C LYS A 242 23.45 -13.32 -7.38
N ALA A 243 23.97 -13.46 -6.15
CA ALA A 243 23.16 -13.73 -4.95
C ALA A 243 22.23 -12.55 -4.63
N VAL A 244 22.69 -11.30 -4.73
CA VAL A 244 21.87 -10.10 -4.52
C VAL A 244 20.71 -10.04 -5.53
N ARG A 245 20.97 -10.28 -6.82
CA ARG A 245 19.90 -10.35 -7.84
C ARG A 245 18.86 -11.43 -7.53
N ARG A 246 19.31 -12.59 -7.02
CA ARG A 246 18.43 -13.70 -6.63
C ARG A 246 17.58 -13.36 -5.40
N LEU A 247 18.15 -12.65 -4.42
CA LEU A 247 17.42 -12.12 -3.25
C LEU A 247 16.32 -11.15 -3.68
N GLN A 248 16.62 -10.21 -4.57
CA GLN A 248 15.62 -9.26 -5.10
C GLN A 248 14.47 -9.98 -5.83
N LYS A 249 14.79 -10.97 -6.67
CA LYS A 249 13.79 -11.79 -7.38
C LYS A 249 12.89 -12.54 -6.40
N GLN A 250 13.48 -13.10 -5.34
CA GLN A 250 12.75 -13.84 -4.30
C GLN A 250 11.82 -12.94 -3.48
N SER A 251 12.29 -11.77 -3.06
CA SER A 251 11.48 -10.75 -2.36
C SER A 251 10.26 -10.34 -3.18
N ARG A 252 10.45 -10.07 -4.48
CA ARG A 252 9.34 -9.73 -5.40
C ARG A 252 8.31 -10.85 -5.55
N ARG A 253 8.77 -12.12 -5.56
CA ARG A 253 7.88 -13.29 -5.63
C ARG A 253 7.02 -13.40 -4.37
N GLN A 254 7.62 -13.19 -3.19
CA GLN A 254 6.89 -13.19 -1.92
C GLN A 254 5.85 -12.07 -1.84
N SER A 255 6.24 -10.85 -2.22
CA SER A 255 5.32 -9.71 -2.23
C SER A 255 4.11 -9.97 -3.12
N ARG A 256 4.31 -10.47 -4.36
CA ARG A 256 3.22 -10.82 -5.26
C ARG A 256 2.30 -11.90 -4.70
N TYR A 257 2.87 -12.94 -4.08
CA TYR A 257 2.09 -14.02 -3.47
C TYR A 257 1.24 -13.50 -2.30
N SER A 258 1.81 -12.68 -1.41
CA SER A 258 1.07 -12.06 -0.31
C SER A 258 -0.05 -11.15 -0.81
N THR A 259 0.21 -10.35 -1.83
CA THR A 259 -0.79 -9.49 -2.45
C THR A 259 -1.93 -10.30 -3.07
N TRP A 260 -1.62 -11.35 -3.82
CA TRP A 260 -2.61 -12.26 -4.39
C TRP A 260 -3.48 -12.91 -3.31
N LEU A 261 -2.85 -13.39 -2.22
CA LEU A 261 -3.56 -14.01 -1.10
C LEU A 261 -4.52 -13.01 -0.42
N ASN A 262 -4.03 -11.78 -0.14
CA ASN A 262 -4.85 -10.71 0.44
C ASN A 262 -6.01 -10.33 -0.48
N HIS A 263 -5.82 -10.33 -1.81
CA HIS A 263 -6.92 -10.09 -2.75
C HIS A 263 -8.00 -11.18 -2.69
N ASN A 264 -7.61 -12.45 -2.53
CA ASN A 264 -8.56 -13.56 -2.42
C ASN A 264 -9.32 -13.52 -1.09
N ILE A 265 -8.60 -13.36 0.04
CA ILE A 265 -9.21 -13.25 1.38
C ILE A 265 -10.20 -12.09 1.41
N SER A 266 -9.76 -10.88 1.01
CA SER A 266 -10.63 -9.69 1.03
C SER A 266 -11.84 -9.81 0.10
N LYS A 267 -11.71 -10.50 -1.05
CA LYS A 267 -12.85 -10.79 -1.93
C LYS A 267 -13.89 -11.67 -1.24
N ASN A 268 -13.44 -12.70 -0.53
CA ASN A 268 -14.34 -13.62 0.14
C ASN A 268 -15.03 -12.99 1.36
N ILE A 269 -14.29 -12.23 2.19
CA ILE A 269 -14.85 -11.49 3.32
C ILE A 269 -15.96 -10.53 2.85
N VAL A 270 -15.69 -9.74 1.80
CA VAL A 270 -16.69 -8.81 1.27
C VAL A 270 -17.89 -9.55 0.67
N ARG A 271 -17.66 -10.69 0.02
CA ARG A 271 -18.75 -11.54 -0.49
C ARG A 271 -19.62 -12.05 0.63
N SER A 272 -19.03 -12.59 1.71
CA SER A 272 -19.76 -13.05 2.90
C SER A 272 -20.60 -11.91 3.48
N ALA A 273 -20.02 -10.73 3.69
CA ALA A 273 -20.74 -9.57 4.22
C ALA A 273 -21.94 -9.15 3.33
N VAL A 274 -21.77 -9.16 1.99
CA VAL A 274 -22.87 -8.86 1.05
C VAL A 274 -23.98 -9.90 1.14
N GLN A 275 -23.63 -11.19 1.19
CA GLN A 275 -24.60 -12.30 1.24
C GLN A 275 -25.40 -12.32 2.55
N SER A 276 -24.72 -12.01 3.67
CA SER A 276 -25.36 -11.95 5.00
C SER A 276 -25.97 -10.59 5.35
N ARG A 277 -25.96 -9.61 4.42
CA ARG A 277 -26.45 -8.24 4.63
C ARG A 277 -25.82 -7.55 5.85
N LYS A 278 -24.51 -7.78 6.09
CA LYS A 278 -23.77 -7.24 7.24
C LYS A 278 -22.77 -6.19 6.84
N ALA A 279 -22.55 -5.20 7.71
CA ALA A 279 -21.37 -4.35 7.68
C ALA A 279 -20.14 -5.18 8.10
N ILE A 280 -18.93 -4.69 7.81
CA ILE A 280 -17.70 -5.37 8.23
C ILE A 280 -17.08 -4.61 9.40
N ALA A 281 -16.74 -5.31 10.49
CA ALA A 281 -15.94 -4.78 11.60
C ALA A 281 -14.58 -5.46 11.65
N MET A 282 -13.50 -4.67 11.76
CA MET A 282 -12.12 -5.14 11.90
C MET A 282 -11.42 -4.40 13.04
N GLU A 283 -10.43 -5.04 13.66
CA GLU A 283 -9.60 -4.35 14.67
C GLU A 283 -8.76 -3.23 14.05
N ASN A 284 -8.61 -2.11 14.78
CA ASN A 284 -7.62 -1.09 14.43
C ASN A 284 -6.22 -1.60 14.82
N LEU A 285 -5.42 -1.95 13.81
CA LEU A 285 -4.06 -2.46 13.97
C LEU A 285 -2.98 -1.37 13.76
N GLU A 286 -3.33 -0.08 13.80
CA GLU A 286 -2.35 1.00 13.77
C GLU A 286 -1.35 0.87 14.92
N GLY A 287 -0.07 1.08 14.62
CA GLY A 287 1.02 0.98 15.62
C GLY A 287 1.32 -0.45 16.09
N ILE A 288 0.75 -1.50 15.50
CA ILE A 288 1.00 -2.89 15.91
C ILE A 288 2.51 -3.23 15.90
N ARG A 289 3.29 -2.71 14.94
CA ARG A 289 4.73 -2.95 14.85
C ARG A 289 5.52 -2.37 16.03
N GLU A 290 5.08 -1.25 16.57
CA GLU A 290 5.68 -0.62 17.74
C GLU A 290 5.33 -1.41 19.01
N ARG A 291 4.07 -1.78 19.15
CA ARG A 291 3.57 -2.59 20.29
C ARG A 291 4.26 -3.95 20.42
N VAL A 292 4.57 -4.59 19.29
CA VAL A 292 5.24 -5.89 19.30
C VAL A 292 6.77 -5.81 19.41
N SER A 293 7.34 -4.63 19.55
CA SER A 293 8.81 -4.46 19.67
C SER A 293 9.41 -5.20 20.86
N ALA A 294 8.66 -5.36 21.94
CA ALA A 294 9.04 -6.10 23.14
C ALA A 294 8.91 -7.64 23.02
N LEU A 295 8.27 -8.15 21.96
CA LEU A 295 8.05 -9.58 21.79
C LEU A 295 9.34 -10.32 21.38
N ARG A 296 9.34 -11.66 21.53
CA ARG A 296 10.42 -12.52 21.05
C ARG A 296 10.69 -12.34 19.56
N ARG A 297 11.97 -12.46 19.15
CA ARG A 297 12.44 -12.21 17.77
C ARG A 297 11.63 -12.95 16.70
N GLU A 298 11.23 -14.20 16.95
CA GLU A 298 10.46 -14.99 15.98
C GLU A 298 9.04 -14.42 15.78
N LEU A 299 8.35 -14.05 16.86
CA LEU A 299 7.02 -13.43 16.77
C LEU A 299 7.07 -12.07 16.06
N ARG A 300 8.07 -11.24 16.38
CA ARG A 300 8.30 -9.97 15.65
C ARG A 300 8.51 -10.18 14.16
N TRP A 301 9.26 -11.24 13.80
CA TRP A 301 9.49 -11.59 12.41
C TRP A 301 8.19 -12.05 11.72
N GLN A 302 7.36 -12.84 12.38
CA GLN A 302 6.07 -13.30 11.85
C GLN A 302 5.11 -12.15 11.63
N ILE A 303 4.91 -11.28 12.63
CA ILE A 303 4.03 -10.12 12.57
C ILE A 303 4.54 -9.10 11.54
N GLY A 304 5.85 -8.82 11.54
CA GLY A 304 6.47 -7.87 10.60
C GLY A 304 6.40 -8.29 9.13
N ASN A 305 6.30 -9.59 8.87
CA ASN A 305 6.17 -10.13 7.50
C ASN A 305 4.72 -10.26 7.03
N TRP A 306 3.73 -10.02 7.89
CA TRP A 306 2.34 -10.07 7.48
C TRP A 306 1.83 -8.67 7.10
N SER A 307 1.11 -8.61 6.01
CA SER A 307 0.63 -7.33 5.44
C SER A 307 -0.80 -7.03 5.91
N PHE A 308 -1.01 -6.88 7.24
CA PHE A 308 -2.32 -6.57 7.82
C PHE A 308 -2.97 -5.33 7.19
N ALA A 309 -2.22 -4.22 7.16
CA ALA A 309 -2.71 -2.96 6.58
C ALA A 309 -3.13 -3.11 5.10
N GLN A 310 -2.41 -3.94 4.32
CA GLN A 310 -2.80 -4.22 2.94
C GLN A 310 -4.12 -4.99 2.87
N LEU A 311 -4.32 -6.00 3.74
CA LEU A 311 -5.56 -6.76 3.79
C LEU A 311 -6.73 -5.87 4.19
N GLN A 312 -6.57 -5.07 5.25
CA GLN A 312 -7.56 -4.08 5.68
C GLN A 312 -7.91 -3.08 4.57
N GLY A 313 -6.89 -2.53 3.91
CA GLY A 313 -7.11 -1.64 2.77
C GLY A 313 -7.85 -2.32 1.60
N PHE A 314 -7.57 -3.61 1.34
CA PHE A 314 -8.27 -4.37 0.30
C PHE A 314 -9.71 -4.70 0.67
N VAL A 315 -10.00 -5.00 1.92
CA VAL A 315 -11.38 -5.16 2.41
C VAL A 315 -12.12 -3.84 2.28
N SER A 316 -11.54 -2.74 2.79
CA SER A 316 -12.17 -1.42 2.81
C SER A 316 -12.56 -0.92 1.41
N TYR A 317 -11.62 -0.94 0.42
CA TYR A 317 -11.97 -0.45 -0.90
C TYR A 317 -12.99 -1.34 -1.63
N LYS A 318 -12.89 -2.67 -1.46
CA LYS A 318 -13.84 -3.60 -2.09
C LYS A 318 -15.22 -3.53 -1.46
N ALA A 319 -15.30 -3.39 -0.13
CA ALA A 319 -16.55 -3.16 0.58
C ALA A 319 -17.21 -1.86 0.11
N ARG A 320 -16.43 -0.78 -0.01
CA ARG A 320 -16.91 0.51 -0.51
C ARG A 320 -17.48 0.40 -1.94
N LEU A 321 -16.83 -0.38 -2.81
CA LEU A 321 -17.33 -0.66 -4.17
C LEU A 321 -18.66 -1.43 -4.19
N GLN A 322 -19.02 -2.10 -3.10
CA GLN A 322 -20.26 -2.85 -2.94
C GLN A 322 -21.31 -2.13 -2.08
N GLY A 323 -21.00 -0.91 -1.61
CA GLY A 323 -21.85 -0.17 -0.69
C GLY A 323 -21.94 -0.80 0.72
N VAL A 324 -20.93 -1.61 1.10
CA VAL A 324 -20.88 -2.26 2.43
C VAL A 324 -20.10 -1.35 3.39
N PRO A 325 -20.71 -0.95 4.54
CA PRO A 325 -20.02 -0.17 5.56
C PRO A 325 -18.88 -0.97 6.20
N VAL A 326 -17.79 -0.27 6.56
CA VAL A 326 -16.64 -0.86 7.27
C VAL A 326 -16.33 -0.02 8.51
N ALA A 327 -16.25 -0.66 9.67
CA ALA A 327 -15.87 -0.05 10.93
C ALA A 327 -14.54 -0.64 11.43
N PHE A 328 -13.69 0.23 12.02
CA PHE A 328 -12.50 -0.19 12.74
C PHE A 328 -12.75 -0.03 14.24
N VAL A 329 -12.62 -1.14 14.97
CA VAL A 329 -12.90 -1.19 16.39
C VAL A 329 -11.62 -1.31 17.23
N SER A 330 -11.72 -0.98 18.52
CA SER A 330 -10.60 -1.12 19.45
C SER A 330 -10.21 -2.59 19.63
N ALA A 331 -8.90 -2.89 19.52
CA ALA A 331 -8.36 -4.26 19.58
C ALA A 331 -8.20 -4.86 21.01
N PRO A 332 -7.97 -4.09 22.10
CA PRO A 332 -7.70 -4.66 23.41
C PRO A 332 -8.79 -5.61 23.89
N TYR A 333 -8.35 -6.75 24.44
CA TYR A 333 -9.17 -7.78 25.10
C TYR A 333 -10.18 -8.57 24.24
N THR A 334 -10.29 -8.34 22.94
CA THR A 334 -11.18 -9.10 22.04
C THR A 334 -10.96 -10.61 22.14
N SER A 335 -9.72 -11.05 22.29
CA SER A 335 -9.33 -12.46 22.41
C SER A 335 -9.47 -13.06 23.81
N GLN A 336 -9.75 -12.24 24.84
CA GLN A 336 -9.88 -12.67 26.24
C GLN A 336 -11.32 -12.59 26.76
N THR A 337 -12.14 -11.75 26.11
CA THR A 337 -13.56 -11.59 26.44
C THR A 337 -14.37 -12.76 25.89
N CYS A 338 -15.26 -13.30 26.69
CA CYS A 338 -16.20 -14.33 26.25
C CYS A 338 -17.31 -13.72 25.41
N SER A 339 -17.51 -14.20 24.18
CA SER A 339 -18.55 -13.72 23.28
C SER A 339 -19.97 -14.16 23.70
N ALA A 340 -20.11 -15.06 24.69
CA ALA A 340 -21.39 -15.51 25.20
C ALA A 340 -21.83 -14.73 26.43
N CYS A 341 -20.97 -14.51 27.43
CA CYS A 341 -21.31 -13.88 28.70
C CYS A 341 -20.61 -12.56 29.00
N GLY A 342 -19.68 -12.12 28.17
CA GLY A 342 -18.93 -10.87 28.37
C GLY A 342 -17.79 -10.96 29.37
N HIS A 343 -17.60 -12.07 30.10
CA HIS A 343 -16.51 -12.20 31.08
C HIS A 343 -15.14 -12.08 30.42
N CYS A 344 -14.31 -11.18 30.92
CA CYS A 344 -13.01 -10.86 30.35
C CYS A 344 -11.88 -11.25 31.30
N GLU A 345 -11.22 -12.37 31.00
CA GLU A 345 -10.07 -12.82 31.73
C GLU A 345 -9.06 -13.53 30.84
N ARG A 346 -7.76 -13.39 31.14
CA ARG A 346 -6.69 -14.03 30.37
C ARG A 346 -6.77 -15.57 30.40
N ALA A 347 -7.24 -16.12 31.50
CA ALA A 347 -7.41 -17.56 31.71
C ALA A 347 -8.44 -18.19 30.76
N ASN A 348 -9.37 -17.40 30.20
CA ASN A 348 -10.33 -17.85 29.20
C ASN A 348 -9.66 -18.37 27.91
N ARG A 349 -8.45 -17.86 27.58
CA ARG A 349 -7.69 -18.28 26.39
C ARG A 349 -6.62 -19.30 26.80
N LYS A 350 -6.95 -20.59 26.78
CA LYS A 350 -6.05 -21.68 27.16
C LYS A 350 -4.87 -21.86 26.18
N SER A 351 -5.11 -21.67 24.88
CA SER A 351 -4.09 -21.79 23.86
C SER A 351 -4.27 -20.79 22.72
N GLN A 352 -3.47 -20.91 21.66
CA GLN A 352 -3.63 -20.09 20.44
C GLN A 352 -4.99 -20.32 19.78
N SER A 353 -5.51 -21.54 19.81
CA SER A 353 -6.75 -21.95 19.14
C SER A 353 -7.92 -22.17 20.07
N ASP A 354 -7.68 -22.38 21.39
CA ASP A 354 -8.71 -22.82 22.32
C ASP A 354 -9.15 -21.70 23.26
N PHE A 355 -10.42 -21.41 23.25
CA PHE A 355 -11.10 -20.53 24.17
C PHE A 355 -12.05 -21.34 25.06
N HIS A 356 -11.96 -21.14 26.37
CA HIS A 356 -12.84 -21.74 27.36
C HIS A 356 -13.13 -20.72 28.45
N CYS A 357 -14.34 -20.22 28.50
CA CYS A 357 -14.75 -19.25 29.52
C CYS A 357 -14.80 -19.93 30.89
N ILE A 358 -14.04 -19.41 31.84
CA ILE A 358 -14.01 -19.95 33.22
C ILE A 358 -15.29 -19.64 34.00
N GLN A 359 -16.06 -18.62 33.57
CA GLN A 359 -17.28 -18.23 34.24
C GLN A 359 -18.51 -19.01 33.74
N CYS A 360 -18.73 -19.07 32.42
CA CYS A 360 -19.94 -19.69 31.86
C CYS A 360 -19.71 -21.04 31.18
N GLY A 361 -18.47 -21.51 31.13
CA GLY A 361 -18.14 -22.79 30.50
C GLY A 361 -18.17 -22.80 28.97
N PHE A 362 -18.46 -21.67 28.30
CA PHE A 362 -18.51 -21.59 26.84
C PHE A 362 -17.16 -21.95 26.23
N GLN A 363 -17.16 -22.90 25.28
CA GLN A 363 -15.97 -23.37 24.59
C GLN A 363 -16.09 -23.16 23.08
N THR A 364 -15.02 -22.66 22.47
CA THR A 364 -14.97 -22.45 21.01
C THR A 364 -13.52 -22.19 20.54
N ASN A 365 -13.35 -22.06 19.23
CA ASN A 365 -12.08 -21.57 18.68
C ASN A 365 -11.82 -20.12 19.10
N ALA A 366 -10.60 -19.80 19.56
CA ALA A 366 -10.24 -18.49 20.07
C ALA A 366 -10.36 -17.35 19.04
N ASP A 367 -10.00 -17.62 17.77
CA ASP A 367 -10.08 -16.63 16.69
C ASP A 367 -11.56 -16.38 16.30
N TYR A 368 -12.41 -17.41 16.37
CA TYR A 368 -13.86 -17.28 16.17
C TYR A 368 -14.52 -16.47 17.29
N ASN A 369 -14.16 -16.75 18.57
CA ASN A 369 -14.62 -15.95 19.69
C ASN A 369 -14.23 -14.47 19.53
N ALA A 370 -12.99 -14.20 19.14
CA ALA A 370 -12.51 -12.84 18.87
C ALA A 370 -13.31 -12.16 17.76
N ALA A 371 -13.57 -12.86 16.66
CA ALA A 371 -14.38 -12.34 15.56
C ALA A 371 -15.81 -11.97 15.99
N ARG A 372 -16.44 -12.76 16.86
CA ARG A 372 -17.75 -12.41 17.43
C ARG A 372 -17.71 -11.16 18.31
N ASN A 373 -16.68 -11.02 19.15
CA ASN A 373 -16.48 -9.81 19.96
C ASN A 373 -16.24 -8.57 19.09
N ILE A 374 -15.50 -8.71 17.98
CA ILE A 374 -15.29 -7.63 17.01
C ILE A 374 -16.64 -7.24 16.36
N ALA A 375 -17.51 -8.19 16.03
CA ALA A 375 -18.84 -7.90 15.50
C ALA A 375 -19.71 -7.11 16.50
N CYS A 376 -19.73 -7.51 17.77
CA CYS A 376 -20.45 -6.79 18.84
C CYS A 376 -19.94 -5.35 19.00
N ARG A 377 -18.62 -5.14 19.02
CA ARG A 377 -18.03 -3.79 19.08
C ARG A 377 -18.36 -2.94 17.85
N GLY A 378 -18.55 -3.57 16.70
CA GLY A 378 -19.03 -2.89 15.50
C GLY A 378 -20.44 -2.31 15.69
N LEU A 379 -21.33 -3.04 16.35
CA LEU A 379 -22.69 -2.57 16.71
C LEU A 379 -22.63 -1.39 17.69
N GLU A 380 -21.80 -1.49 18.74
CA GLU A 380 -21.61 -0.41 19.73
C GLU A 380 -21.06 0.86 19.06
N ALA A 381 -20.09 0.74 18.17
CA ALA A 381 -19.53 1.86 17.42
C ALA A 381 -20.59 2.54 16.51
N ARG A 382 -21.52 1.79 15.94
CA ARG A 382 -22.64 2.33 15.15
C ARG A 382 -23.64 3.09 16.03
N ALA A 383 -23.95 2.55 17.20
CA ALA A 383 -24.88 3.18 18.13
C ALA A 383 -24.37 4.53 18.68
N SER A 384 -23.05 4.72 18.76
CA SER A 384 -22.43 5.98 19.19
C SER A 384 -22.34 7.05 18.09
N LEU A 385 -22.66 6.71 16.83
CA LEU A 385 -22.63 7.64 15.68
C LEU A 385 -24.05 8.11 15.26
N ASN A 386 -25.10 7.53 15.84
CA ASN A 386 -26.50 7.95 15.72
C ASN A 386 -26.89 8.75 16.98
#